data_246271dd76b1847b345eb1b87babc8ee
#
_entry.id   246271dd76b1847b345eb1b87babc8ee
#
_cell.length_a   1.000
_cell.length_b   1.000
_cell.length_c   1.000
_cell.angle_alpha   90.00
_cell.angle_beta   90.00
_cell.angle_gamma   90.00
#
_symmetry.space_group_name_H-M   'P 1'
#
loop_
_entity.id
_entity.type
_entity.pdbx_description
1 polymer ?
#
loop_
_entity_poly.entity_id
_entity_poly.type
_entity_poly.pdbx_seq_one_letter_code
_entity_poly.pdbx_strand_id
1 'polypeptide(L)'
;MRENTSGETVQVGAFDPSLPGPENRMTLLQDGFATLGVSALARCIASDSPWVTVDEIGYLEAQSDVYHTAMRHLLAQKQVAAVIRKQPLPFLQELLRRDDAFVVDLDAPFGSIGCVIMASGLGRRFGGNKLMADFHGQPLISRIIDATEGIFTQRVVVTRHADVAHLCESRGIATVLHDLPHRNDTVRLGLEALSGIDRCMFTPADQPLLRQNTIAALALASANAPDFMWRTMCDDVPGSPVLFPQWAFSELLTLPEGKGGGVLTKKYPERLHTVNVRDRFELKDVDSPEDLQALLER
;
A
#
# COMPACT_ATOMS: atom_id res chain seq x y z
N MET A 1 -6.29 -9.98 30.14
CA MET A 1 -6.48 -10.76 28.91
C MET A 1 -7.91 -11.28 28.82
N ARG A 2 -8.49 -11.31 27.66
CA ARG A 2 -9.84 -11.84 27.40
C ARG A 2 -9.80 -12.74 26.17
N GLU A 3 -10.45 -13.88 26.24
CA GLU A 3 -10.75 -14.68 25.08
C GLU A 3 -12.12 -14.32 24.52
N ASN A 4 -12.16 -13.88 23.23
CA ASN A 4 -13.38 -13.34 22.65
C ASN A 4 -14.45 -14.40 22.35
N THR A 5 -14.04 -15.65 22.15
CA THR A 5 -14.97 -16.76 21.82
C THR A 5 -15.73 -17.24 23.06
N SER A 6 -15.05 -17.47 24.18
CA SER A 6 -15.68 -17.93 25.43
C SER A 6 -16.16 -16.78 26.31
N GLY A 7 -15.59 -15.59 26.16
CA GLY A 7 -15.80 -14.44 27.04
C GLY A 7 -15.00 -14.54 28.36
N GLU A 8 -14.20 -15.58 28.54
CA GLU A 8 -13.38 -15.75 29.72
C GLU A 8 -12.34 -14.61 29.85
N THR A 9 -12.07 -14.21 31.08
CA THR A 9 -11.10 -13.15 31.40
C THR A 9 -10.16 -13.58 32.50
N VAL A 10 -8.90 -13.14 32.42
CA VAL A 10 -7.89 -13.34 33.46
C VAL A 10 -7.04 -12.10 33.58
N GLN A 11 -6.63 -11.80 34.80
CA GLN A 11 -5.67 -10.71 35.05
C GLN A 11 -4.26 -11.19 34.68
N VAL A 12 -3.58 -10.47 33.79
CA VAL A 12 -2.21 -10.78 33.31
C VAL A 12 -1.18 -9.75 33.76
N GLY A 13 -1.63 -8.65 34.34
CA GLY A 13 -0.74 -7.61 34.85
C GLY A 13 -1.39 -6.82 35.99
N ALA A 14 -0.56 -6.26 36.83
CA ALA A 14 -0.93 -5.33 37.91
C ALA A 14 -0.31 -3.96 37.61
N PHE A 15 -1.13 -2.91 37.65
CA PHE A 15 -0.68 -1.53 37.41
C PHE A 15 -0.39 -0.84 38.76
N ASP A 16 0.83 -0.30 38.91
CA ASP A 16 1.23 0.50 40.06
C ASP A 16 1.62 1.91 39.61
N PRO A 17 0.76 2.91 39.83
CA PRO A 17 1.02 4.28 39.43
C PRO A 17 2.16 4.95 40.21
N SER A 18 2.58 4.39 41.32
CA SER A 18 3.67 4.94 42.16
C SER A 18 5.08 4.66 41.61
N LEU A 19 5.20 3.71 40.67
CA LEU A 19 6.49 3.37 40.06
C LEU A 19 6.87 4.42 38.99
N PRO A 20 8.18 4.77 38.91
CA PRO A 20 8.66 5.73 37.93
C PRO A 20 8.75 5.12 36.53
N GLY A 21 8.35 5.90 35.54
CA GLY A 21 8.35 5.51 34.12
C GLY A 21 7.15 4.64 33.72
N PRO A 22 6.53 4.89 32.56
CA PRO A 22 5.35 4.14 32.13
C PRO A 22 5.62 2.66 31.93
N GLU A 23 6.84 2.29 31.50
CA GLU A 23 7.30 0.92 31.26
C GLU A 23 7.41 0.08 32.53
N ASN A 24 7.62 0.71 33.71
CA ASN A 24 7.79 0.01 34.99
C ASN A 24 6.48 -0.12 35.76
N ARG A 25 5.40 0.52 35.33
CA ARG A 25 4.12 0.57 36.06
C ARG A 25 3.27 -0.69 35.91
N MET A 26 3.63 -1.59 35.01
CA MET A 26 2.93 -2.86 34.81
C MET A 26 3.83 -4.04 35.21
N THR A 27 3.38 -4.81 36.20
CA THR A 27 4.03 -6.05 36.62
C THR A 27 3.31 -7.24 36.02
N LEU A 28 4.05 -8.16 35.41
CA LEU A 28 3.50 -9.39 34.84
C LEU A 28 2.95 -10.32 35.94
N LEU A 29 1.76 -10.83 35.71
CA LEU A 29 1.16 -11.94 36.46
C LEU A 29 1.19 -13.19 35.58
N GLN A 30 2.17 -14.05 35.84
CA GLN A 30 2.51 -15.22 35.00
C GLN A 30 1.34 -16.20 34.81
N ASP A 31 0.54 -16.43 35.84
CA ASP A 31 -0.51 -17.44 35.88
C ASP A 31 -1.59 -17.20 34.79
N GLY A 32 -1.87 -15.95 34.45
CA GLY A 32 -2.86 -15.63 33.41
C GLY A 32 -2.42 -16.09 32.03
N PHE A 33 -1.15 -15.94 31.68
CA PHE A 33 -0.62 -16.42 30.41
C PHE A 33 -0.48 -17.94 30.36
N ALA A 34 -0.01 -18.55 31.46
CA ALA A 34 0.14 -20.01 31.56
C ALA A 34 -1.22 -20.76 31.53
N THR A 35 -2.29 -20.11 31.99
CA THR A 35 -3.64 -20.69 32.03
C THR A 35 -4.48 -20.28 30.82
N LEU A 36 -5.19 -19.15 30.90
CA LEU A 36 -6.13 -18.72 29.83
C LEU A 36 -5.38 -18.42 28.51
N GLY A 37 -4.20 -17.78 28.58
CA GLY A 37 -3.44 -17.43 27.38
C GLY A 37 -3.12 -18.64 26.51
N VAL A 38 -2.45 -19.64 27.09
CA VAL A 38 -2.06 -20.87 26.39
C VAL A 38 -3.28 -21.68 25.95
N SER A 39 -4.30 -21.82 26.83
CA SER A 39 -5.51 -22.58 26.49
C SER A 39 -6.33 -21.93 25.40
N ALA A 40 -6.41 -20.60 25.35
CA ALA A 40 -7.08 -19.85 24.27
C ALA A 40 -6.37 -20.06 22.92
N LEU A 41 -5.03 -19.96 22.89
CA LEU A 41 -4.26 -20.24 21.67
C LEU A 41 -4.43 -21.69 21.20
N ALA A 42 -4.46 -22.65 22.13
CA ALA A 42 -4.71 -24.06 21.80
C ALA A 42 -6.12 -24.28 21.21
N ARG A 43 -7.15 -23.62 21.75
CA ARG A 43 -8.50 -23.62 21.16
C ARG A 43 -8.55 -23.02 19.77
N CYS A 44 -7.82 -21.92 19.54
CA CYS A 44 -7.68 -21.32 18.21
C CYS A 44 -7.05 -22.30 17.20
N ILE A 45 -6.02 -23.04 17.62
CA ILE A 45 -5.37 -24.07 16.79
C ILE A 45 -6.39 -25.16 16.43
N ALA A 46 -7.18 -25.62 17.39
CA ALA A 46 -8.16 -26.69 17.21
C ALA A 46 -9.43 -26.26 16.45
N SER A 47 -9.64 -24.96 16.26
CA SER A 47 -10.81 -24.44 15.53
C SER A 47 -10.73 -24.69 14.03
N ASP A 48 -11.89 -24.78 13.33
CA ASP A 48 -11.93 -24.89 11.87
C ASP A 48 -11.61 -23.58 11.14
N SER A 49 -11.51 -22.44 11.86
CA SER A 49 -11.17 -21.15 11.25
C SER A 49 -9.74 -21.16 10.75
N PRO A 50 -9.49 -20.79 9.49
CA PRO A 50 -8.14 -20.61 8.98
C PRO A 50 -7.44 -19.34 9.53
N TRP A 51 -8.24 -18.37 10.04
CA TRP A 51 -7.77 -17.10 10.57
C TRP A 51 -7.97 -16.98 12.07
N VAL A 52 -6.97 -16.39 12.73
CA VAL A 52 -7.02 -16.00 14.15
C VAL A 52 -6.63 -14.55 14.29
N THR A 53 -7.31 -13.81 15.15
CA THR A 53 -6.95 -12.43 15.50
C THR A 53 -6.37 -12.37 16.91
N VAL A 54 -5.27 -11.62 17.06
CA VAL A 54 -4.66 -11.29 18.36
C VAL A 54 -4.63 -9.77 18.48
N ASP A 55 -5.43 -9.24 19.41
CA ASP A 55 -5.68 -7.79 19.49
C ASP A 55 -4.41 -7.01 19.87
N GLU A 56 -3.60 -7.50 20.79
CA GLU A 56 -2.36 -6.85 21.14
C GLU A 56 -1.29 -7.87 21.60
N ILE A 57 -0.06 -7.67 21.11
CA ILE A 57 1.14 -8.35 21.61
C ILE A 57 2.14 -7.25 21.99
N GLY A 58 2.41 -7.12 23.28
CA GLY A 58 3.23 -6.05 23.82
C GLY A 58 4.18 -6.50 24.89
N TYR A 59 4.40 -5.61 25.85
CA TYR A 59 5.38 -5.78 26.93
C TYR A 59 5.09 -6.99 27.83
N LEU A 60 3.82 -7.23 28.19
CA LEU A 60 3.46 -8.34 29.09
C LEU A 60 3.59 -9.69 28.36
N GLU A 61 3.07 -9.79 27.14
CA GLU A 61 3.18 -10.97 26.30
C GLU A 61 4.65 -11.34 26.07
N ALA A 62 5.50 -10.33 25.85
CA ALA A 62 6.92 -10.53 25.58
C ALA A 62 7.74 -11.02 26.79
N GLN A 63 7.14 -11.13 27.97
CA GLN A 63 7.80 -11.63 29.19
C GLN A 63 7.39 -13.07 29.54
N SER A 64 6.51 -13.71 28.79
CA SER A 64 5.97 -15.04 29.11
C SER A 64 6.47 -16.10 28.12
N ASP A 65 7.48 -16.90 28.51
CA ASP A 65 8.04 -17.95 27.66
C ASP A 65 7.02 -19.03 27.27
N VAL A 66 6.07 -19.34 28.14
CA VAL A 66 5.01 -20.31 27.85
C VAL A 66 4.07 -19.76 26.78
N TYR A 67 3.77 -18.48 26.83
CA TYR A 67 2.97 -17.81 25.79
C TYR A 67 3.73 -17.73 24.45
N HIS A 68 5.04 -17.43 24.46
CA HIS A 68 5.88 -17.43 23.26
C HIS A 68 5.83 -18.78 22.54
N THR A 69 5.96 -19.86 23.30
CA THR A 69 5.91 -21.22 22.73
C THR A 69 4.54 -21.52 22.10
N ALA A 70 3.46 -21.18 22.81
CA ALA A 70 2.11 -21.37 22.29
C ALA A 70 1.82 -20.49 21.06
N MET A 71 2.33 -19.24 21.04
CA MET A 71 2.20 -18.34 19.89
C MET A 71 2.95 -18.87 18.65
N ARG A 72 4.19 -19.38 18.82
CA ARG A 72 4.90 -20.01 17.70
C ARG A 72 4.15 -21.21 17.14
N HIS A 73 3.51 -22.01 17.99
CA HIS A 73 2.64 -23.13 17.56
C HIS A 73 1.44 -22.63 16.78
N LEU A 74 0.78 -21.56 17.21
CA LEU A 74 -0.34 -20.96 16.50
C LEU A 74 0.11 -20.47 15.10
N LEU A 75 1.20 -19.70 15.03
CA LEU A 75 1.75 -19.16 13.78
C LEU A 75 2.20 -20.22 12.78
N ALA A 76 2.55 -21.43 13.26
CA ALA A 76 2.90 -22.55 12.39
C ALA A 76 1.68 -23.25 11.74
N GLN A 77 0.46 -23.01 12.24
CA GLN A 77 -0.73 -23.75 11.84
C GLN A 77 -1.88 -22.88 11.34
N LYS A 78 -1.87 -21.60 11.65
CA LYS A 78 -2.97 -20.66 11.33
C LYS A 78 -2.43 -19.38 10.70
N GLN A 79 -3.27 -18.74 9.90
CA GLN A 79 -3.05 -17.36 9.51
C GLN A 79 -3.46 -16.44 10.67
N VAL A 80 -2.55 -15.56 11.07
CA VAL A 80 -2.77 -14.71 12.25
C VAL A 80 -2.72 -13.24 11.84
N ALA A 81 -3.75 -12.48 12.17
CA ALA A 81 -3.74 -11.03 12.15
C ALA A 81 -3.51 -10.52 13.58
N ALA A 82 -2.36 -9.90 13.84
CA ALA A 82 -2.00 -9.44 15.17
C ALA A 82 -1.65 -7.96 15.18
N VAL A 83 -2.02 -7.27 16.25
CA VAL A 83 -1.49 -5.94 16.57
C VAL A 83 -0.26 -6.12 17.47
N ILE A 84 0.88 -5.60 17.01
CA ILE A 84 2.16 -5.68 17.76
C ILE A 84 2.58 -4.29 18.15
N ARG A 85 2.88 -4.07 19.43
CA ARG A 85 3.42 -2.79 19.90
C ARG A 85 4.84 -2.55 19.39
N LYS A 86 5.14 -1.31 19.04
CA LYS A 86 6.48 -0.85 18.65
C LYS A 86 7.39 -0.76 19.86
N GLN A 87 7.93 -1.88 20.28
CA GLN A 87 8.86 -1.98 21.40
C GLN A 87 10.07 -2.84 21.02
N PRO A 88 11.29 -2.48 21.43
CA PRO A 88 12.51 -3.21 21.06
C PRO A 88 12.71 -4.49 21.91
N LEU A 89 11.68 -5.33 21.98
CA LEU A 89 11.70 -6.57 22.75
C LEU A 89 12.02 -7.76 21.84
N PRO A 90 12.87 -8.72 22.28
CA PRO A 90 13.34 -9.83 21.43
C PRO A 90 12.21 -10.63 20.78
N PHE A 91 11.18 -10.98 21.53
CA PHE A 91 10.04 -11.75 21.01
C PHE A 91 9.25 -10.96 19.95
N LEU A 92 9.00 -9.66 20.15
CA LEU A 92 8.31 -8.84 19.17
C LEU A 92 9.13 -8.69 17.88
N GLN A 93 10.46 -8.54 18.03
CA GLN A 93 11.37 -8.48 16.88
C GLN A 93 11.45 -9.83 16.14
N GLU A 94 11.35 -10.95 16.82
CA GLU A 94 11.25 -12.27 16.21
C GLU A 94 9.99 -12.36 15.32
N LEU A 95 8.84 -11.93 15.83
CA LEU A 95 7.58 -11.94 15.07
C LEU A 95 7.64 -11.06 13.84
N LEU A 96 8.19 -9.85 13.95
CA LEU A 96 8.30 -8.88 12.85
C LEU A 96 9.31 -9.30 11.76
N ARG A 97 10.29 -10.16 12.07
CA ARG A 97 11.33 -10.62 11.15
C ARG A 97 11.01 -11.95 10.46
N ARG A 98 9.85 -12.51 10.68
CA ARG A 98 9.45 -13.75 10.01
C ARG A 98 9.33 -13.52 8.51
N ASP A 99 9.84 -14.45 7.71
CA ASP A 99 9.79 -14.38 6.24
C ASP A 99 8.36 -14.48 5.69
N ASP A 100 7.42 -15.04 6.49
CA ASP A 100 6.01 -15.18 6.16
C ASP A 100 5.13 -14.07 6.79
N ALA A 101 5.73 -13.05 7.40
CA ALA A 101 5.00 -11.94 8.00
C ALA A 101 4.80 -10.80 6.99
N PHE A 102 3.54 -10.32 6.89
CA PHE A 102 3.23 -9.06 6.22
C PHE A 102 3.04 -7.98 7.29
N VAL A 103 3.98 -7.03 7.36
CA VAL A 103 4.04 -6.03 8.42
C VAL A 103 3.51 -4.68 7.92
N VAL A 104 2.56 -4.09 8.66
CA VAL A 104 2.06 -2.74 8.40
C VAL A 104 2.39 -1.84 9.59
N ASP A 105 3.22 -0.84 9.36
CA ASP A 105 3.46 0.23 10.33
C ASP A 105 2.29 1.21 10.32
N LEU A 106 1.47 1.23 11.37
CA LEU A 106 0.27 2.08 11.40
C LEU A 106 0.57 3.59 11.47
N ASP A 107 1.78 4.00 11.90
CA ASP A 107 2.17 5.42 11.92
C ASP A 107 2.64 5.89 10.53
N ALA A 108 3.14 4.96 9.69
CA ALA A 108 3.60 5.25 8.34
C ALA A 108 3.35 4.04 7.42
N PRO A 109 2.08 3.68 7.14
CA PRO A 109 1.73 2.40 6.52
C PRO A 109 2.34 2.22 5.13
N PHE A 110 2.56 3.30 4.43
CA PHE A 110 3.11 3.29 3.07
C PHE A 110 4.57 3.73 3.01
N GLY A 111 5.16 4.24 4.11
CA GLY A 111 6.52 4.78 4.16
C GLY A 111 6.70 6.00 3.25
N SER A 112 7.96 6.28 2.85
CA SER A 112 8.30 7.41 1.97
C SER A 112 8.05 7.06 0.51
N ILE A 113 6.85 7.35 0.02
CA ILE A 113 6.41 7.00 -1.33
C ILE A 113 5.88 8.22 -2.08
N GLY A 114 6.33 8.41 -3.33
CA GLY A 114 5.81 9.43 -4.24
C GLY A 114 4.86 8.87 -5.30
N CYS A 115 4.04 9.74 -5.90
CA CYS A 115 3.18 9.39 -7.00
C CYS A 115 3.28 10.40 -8.14
N VAL A 116 3.54 9.90 -9.34
CA VAL A 116 3.45 10.65 -10.60
C VAL A 116 2.16 10.25 -11.31
N ILE A 117 1.23 11.19 -11.42
CA ILE A 117 0.02 11.05 -12.22
C ILE A 117 0.35 11.52 -13.64
N MET A 118 0.35 10.58 -14.59
CA MET A 118 0.77 10.79 -15.97
C MET A 118 -0.41 11.31 -16.82
N ALA A 119 -0.47 12.62 -17.02
CA ALA A 119 -1.58 13.33 -17.64
C ALA A 119 -1.21 14.03 -18.96
N SER A 120 -0.13 13.60 -19.65
CA SER A 120 0.42 14.25 -20.86
C SER A 120 -0.08 13.63 -22.18
N GLY A 121 -1.05 12.72 -22.14
CA GLY A 121 -1.60 12.06 -23.34
C GLY A 121 -2.30 13.05 -24.27
N LEU A 122 -2.06 12.94 -25.59
CA LEU A 122 -2.61 13.87 -26.59
C LEU A 122 -4.09 13.67 -26.91
N GLY A 123 -4.71 12.58 -26.45
CA GLY A 123 -6.13 12.30 -26.71
C GLY A 123 -6.54 12.24 -28.19
N ARG A 124 -5.62 11.86 -29.09
CA ARG A 124 -5.86 11.92 -30.56
C ARG A 124 -7.10 11.14 -31.01
N ARG A 125 -7.34 9.95 -30.44
CA ARG A 125 -8.52 9.11 -30.72
C ARG A 125 -9.78 9.65 -30.09
N PHE A 126 -9.65 10.38 -29.00
CA PHE A 126 -10.77 11.01 -28.29
C PHE A 126 -11.25 12.32 -28.97
N GLY A 127 -10.41 12.94 -29.77
CA GLY A 127 -10.70 14.20 -30.45
C GLY A 127 -10.55 15.46 -29.56
N GLY A 128 -9.89 15.33 -28.39
CA GLY A 128 -9.70 16.45 -27.47
C GLY A 128 -9.05 16.00 -26.18
N ASN A 129 -9.09 16.87 -25.14
CA ASN A 129 -8.56 16.55 -23.82
C ASN A 129 -9.55 15.63 -23.08
N LYS A 130 -9.36 14.30 -23.20
CA LYS A 130 -10.17 13.28 -22.53
C LYS A 130 -10.19 13.40 -21.00
N LEU A 131 -9.14 13.97 -20.41
CA LEU A 131 -9.00 14.09 -18.96
C LEU A 131 -9.98 15.11 -18.36
N MET A 132 -10.47 16.04 -19.18
CA MET A 132 -11.49 17.02 -18.82
C MET A 132 -12.91 16.59 -19.23
N ALA A 133 -13.07 15.44 -19.89
CA ALA A 133 -14.39 14.91 -20.20
C ALA A 133 -15.19 14.61 -18.93
N ASP A 134 -16.50 14.79 -19.01
CA ASP A 134 -17.39 14.51 -17.87
C ASP A 134 -17.43 13.00 -17.58
N PHE A 135 -17.16 12.66 -16.33
CA PHE A 135 -17.28 11.32 -15.79
C PHE A 135 -18.06 11.37 -14.47
N HIS A 136 -19.36 11.08 -14.54
CA HIS A 136 -20.31 11.19 -13.41
C HIS A 136 -20.32 12.59 -12.74
N GLY A 137 -20.37 13.64 -13.55
CA GLY A 137 -20.47 15.03 -13.08
C GLY A 137 -19.15 15.69 -12.68
N GLN A 138 -18.01 15.05 -12.95
CA GLN A 138 -16.67 15.59 -12.69
C GLN A 138 -15.72 15.33 -13.86
N PRO A 139 -14.66 16.14 -14.05
CA PRO A 139 -13.58 15.81 -14.98
C PRO A 139 -13.00 14.42 -14.70
N LEU A 140 -12.79 13.62 -15.74
CA LEU A 140 -12.32 12.24 -15.66
C LEU A 140 -11.06 12.10 -14.76
N ILE A 141 -10.10 13.02 -14.87
CA ILE A 141 -8.87 13.02 -14.06
C ILE A 141 -9.15 13.13 -12.54
N SER A 142 -10.28 13.70 -12.14
CA SER A 142 -10.65 13.81 -10.71
C SER A 142 -10.70 12.45 -10.03
N ARG A 143 -11.07 11.40 -10.77
CA ARG A 143 -11.15 10.03 -10.23
C ARG A 143 -9.80 9.51 -9.75
N ILE A 144 -8.73 9.71 -10.53
CA ILE A 144 -7.40 9.26 -10.12
C ILE A 144 -6.79 10.16 -9.03
N ILE A 145 -7.11 11.45 -9.07
CA ILE A 145 -6.71 12.39 -8.02
C ILE A 145 -7.29 11.93 -6.67
N ASP A 146 -8.59 11.60 -6.64
CA ASP A 146 -9.27 11.12 -5.44
C ASP A 146 -8.75 9.74 -4.99
N ALA A 147 -8.56 8.83 -5.94
CA ALA A 147 -8.07 7.47 -5.64
C ALA A 147 -6.63 7.45 -5.09
N THR A 148 -5.83 8.49 -5.34
CA THR A 148 -4.45 8.60 -4.82
C THR A 148 -4.36 9.39 -3.51
N GLU A 149 -5.45 9.93 -3.00
CA GLU A 149 -5.45 10.77 -1.81
C GLU A 149 -5.10 9.96 -0.54
N GLY A 150 -4.29 10.58 0.34
CA GLY A 150 -3.94 10.01 1.66
C GLY A 150 -2.97 8.83 1.64
N ILE A 151 -2.46 8.41 0.47
CA ILE A 151 -1.53 7.26 0.36
C ILE A 151 -0.07 7.72 0.22
N PHE A 152 0.18 8.80 -0.48
CA PHE A 152 1.50 9.24 -0.87
C PHE A 152 1.98 10.43 -0.04
N THR A 153 3.27 10.45 0.30
CA THR A 153 3.91 11.61 0.95
C THR A 153 3.98 12.81 0.01
N GLN A 154 4.13 12.56 -1.28
CA GLN A 154 4.13 13.58 -2.32
C GLN A 154 3.40 13.07 -3.56
N ARG A 155 2.61 13.94 -4.19
CA ARG A 155 1.93 13.66 -5.47
C ARG A 155 2.23 14.79 -6.45
N VAL A 156 2.47 14.43 -7.70
CA VAL A 156 2.64 15.40 -8.79
C VAL A 156 1.85 14.95 -10.02
N VAL A 157 1.17 15.89 -10.64
CA VAL A 157 0.53 15.69 -11.96
C VAL A 157 1.44 16.26 -13.03
N VAL A 158 1.83 15.43 -14.00
CA VAL A 158 2.64 15.88 -15.14
C VAL A 158 1.74 15.93 -16.35
N THR A 159 1.54 17.12 -16.91
CA THR A 159 0.54 17.36 -17.97
C THR A 159 1.07 18.33 -19.03
N ARG A 160 0.47 18.27 -20.24
CA ARG A 160 0.61 19.27 -21.32
C ARG A 160 -0.62 20.17 -21.42
N HIS A 161 -1.65 19.91 -20.63
CA HIS A 161 -2.97 20.54 -20.75
C HIS A 161 -3.11 21.60 -19.66
N ALA A 162 -3.25 22.86 -20.04
CA ALA A 162 -3.36 23.99 -19.13
C ALA A 162 -4.63 23.90 -18.25
N ASP A 163 -5.73 23.38 -18.78
CA ASP A 163 -6.98 23.16 -18.06
C ASP A 163 -6.84 22.08 -16.95
N VAL A 164 -6.06 21.02 -17.23
CA VAL A 164 -5.70 20.02 -16.21
C VAL A 164 -4.82 20.64 -15.13
N ALA A 165 -3.81 21.44 -15.51
CA ALA A 165 -2.93 22.13 -14.55
C ALA A 165 -3.74 23.03 -13.62
N HIS A 166 -4.65 23.83 -14.17
CA HIS A 166 -5.51 24.74 -13.40
C HIS A 166 -6.44 23.98 -12.43
N LEU A 167 -7.02 22.85 -12.89
CA LEU A 167 -7.82 21.99 -12.01
C LEU A 167 -6.98 21.47 -10.83
N CYS A 168 -5.75 20.98 -11.10
CA CYS A 168 -4.85 20.46 -10.06
C CYS A 168 -4.44 21.52 -9.05
N GLU A 169 -4.10 22.72 -9.52
CA GLU A 169 -3.80 23.89 -8.68
C GLU A 169 -4.96 24.23 -7.74
N SER A 170 -6.20 24.25 -8.27
CA SER A 170 -7.39 24.49 -7.46
C SER A 170 -7.64 23.45 -6.36
N ARG A 171 -7.07 22.25 -6.53
CA ARG A 171 -7.10 21.14 -5.58
C ARG A 171 -5.85 21.03 -4.70
N GLY A 172 -4.91 21.97 -4.82
CA GLY A 172 -3.67 22.00 -4.05
C GLY A 172 -2.68 20.88 -4.40
N ILE A 173 -2.72 20.37 -5.65
CA ILE A 173 -1.82 19.30 -6.09
C ILE A 173 -0.69 19.90 -6.93
N ALA A 174 0.55 19.51 -6.59
CA ALA A 174 1.72 19.91 -7.36
C ALA A 174 1.59 19.48 -8.82
N THR A 175 1.93 20.39 -9.75
CA THR A 175 1.76 20.16 -11.19
C THR A 175 2.99 20.58 -11.95
N VAL A 176 3.41 19.76 -12.92
CA VAL A 176 4.43 20.11 -13.91
C VAL A 176 3.74 20.26 -15.27
N LEU A 177 3.63 21.50 -15.74
CA LEU A 177 3.14 21.79 -17.08
C LEU A 177 4.31 21.81 -18.05
N HIS A 178 4.21 21.10 -19.19
CA HIS A 178 5.26 21.01 -20.21
C HIS A 178 4.69 20.86 -21.61
N ASP A 179 5.54 21.02 -22.62
CA ASP A 179 5.22 20.85 -24.05
C ASP A 179 6.03 19.73 -24.73
N LEU A 180 6.88 19.03 -23.96
CA LEU A 180 7.76 17.98 -24.48
C LEU A 180 6.97 16.81 -25.07
N PRO A 181 7.43 16.21 -26.20
CA PRO A 181 6.56 15.33 -27.00
C PRO A 181 6.46 13.90 -26.50
N HIS A 182 7.37 13.40 -25.66
CA HIS A 182 7.53 11.97 -25.43
C HIS A 182 7.12 11.51 -24.03
N ARG A 183 6.78 10.23 -23.91
CA ARG A 183 6.36 9.61 -22.64
C ARG A 183 7.50 9.57 -21.60
N ASN A 184 8.74 9.36 -22.03
CA ASN A 184 9.91 9.43 -21.15
C ASN A 184 10.06 10.80 -20.50
N ASP A 185 9.68 11.89 -21.17
CA ASP A 185 9.72 13.22 -20.58
C ASP A 185 8.77 13.33 -19.39
N THR A 186 7.54 12.80 -19.52
CA THR A 186 6.56 12.77 -18.43
C THR A 186 7.10 11.99 -17.22
N VAL A 187 7.77 10.85 -17.46
CA VAL A 187 8.39 10.05 -16.39
C VAL A 187 9.49 10.83 -15.70
N ARG A 188 10.43 11.40 -16.49
CA ARG A 188 11.56 12.18 -15.99
C ARG A 188 11.11 13.39 -15.19
N LEU A 189 10.27 14.25 -15.77
CA LEU A 189 9.77 15.46 -15.12
C LEU A 189 9.02 15.16 -13.81
N GLY A 190 8.22 14.09 -13.81
CA GLY A 190 7.50 13.67 -12.61
C GLY A 190 8.42 13.21 -11.50
N LEU A 191 9.46 12.44 -11.84
CA LEU A 191 10.41 11.95 -10.84
C LEU A 191 11.32 13.08 -10.32
N GLU A 192 11.76 14.00 -11.17
CA GLU A 192 12.54 15.19 -10.80
C GLU A 192 11.76 16.16 -9.88
N ALA A 193 10.43 16.17 -9.96
CA ALA A 193 9.58 17.01 -9.12
C ALA A 193 9.37 16.47 -7.70
N LEU A 194 9.79 15.23 -7.43
CA LEU A 194 9.67 14.57 -6.15
C LEU A 194 11.03 14.49 -5.45
N SER A 195 11.04 14.60 -4.13
CA SER A 195 12.29 14.57 -3.36
C SER A 195 12.12 13.77 -2.07
N GLY A 196 13.21 13.12 -1.62
CA GLY A 196 13.22 12.38 -0.35
C GLY A 196 12.25 11.18 -0.33
N ILE A 197 12.00 10.57 -1.49
CA ILE A 197 11.17 9.37 -1.63
C ILE A 197 12.04 8.14 -1.89
N ASP A 198 11.64 7.01 -1.33
CA ASP A 198 12.33 5.72 -1.51
C ASP A 198 11.71 4.91 -2.66
N ARG A 199 10.46 5.21 -3.01
CA ARG A 199 9.69 4.51 -4.04
C ARG A 199 8.79 5.49 -4.76
N CYS A 200 8.51 5.23 -6.04
CA CYS A 200 7.65 6.09 -6.85
C CYS A 200 6.64 5.25 -7.64
N MET A 201 5.36 5.57 -7.49
CA MET A 201 4.28 5.01 -8.32
C MET A 201 4.03 5.90 -9.52
N PHE A 202 3.93 5.29 -10.70
CA PHE A 202 3.47 5.94 -11.92
C PHE A 202 2.07 5.41 -12.26
N THR A 203 1.09 6.30 -12.26
CA THR A 203 -0.29 5.97 -12.57
C THR A 203 -0.80 6.77 -13.77
N PRO A 204 -1.46 6.14 -14.74
CA PRO A 204 -2.15 6.85 -15.81
C PRO A 204 -3.30 7.71 -15.26
N ALA A 205 -3.54 8.87 -15.88
CA ALA A 205 -4.63 9.75 -15.50
C ALA A 205 -6.00 9.36 -16.10
N ASP A 206 -6.00 8.38 -16.99
CA ASP A 206 -7.15 7.98 -17.82
C ASP A 206 -7.76 6.61 -17.45
N GLN A 207 -7.53 6.15 -16.22
CA GLN A 207 -8.16 4.97 -15.63
C GLN A 207 -9.19 5.37 -14.54
N PRO A 208 -10.41 5.78 -14.93
CA PRO A 208 -11.35 6.39 -13.99
C PRO A 208 -11.95 5.43 -12.96
N LEU A 209 -11.87 4.12 -13.20
CA LEU A 209 -12.37 3.10 -12.27
C LEU A 209 -11.29 2.51 -11.35
N LEU A 210 -10.04 2.98 -11.45
CA LEU A 210 -8.95 2.55 -10.57
C LEU A 210 -9.28 2.94 -9.12
N ARG A 211 -9.28 1.95 -8.24
CA ARG A 211 -9.72 2.11 -6.85
C ARG A 211 -8.57 2.47 -5.92
N GLN A 212 -8.88 3.29 -4.91
CA GLN A 212 -7.94 3.61 -3.84
C GLN A 212 -7.38 2.35 -3.15
N ASN A 213 -8.22 1.33 -2.93
CA ASN A 213 -7.78 0.07 -2.31
C ASN A 213 -6.72 -0.66 -3.13
N THR A 214 -6.78 -0.62 -4.45
CA THR A 214 -5.78 -1.22 -5.34
C THR A 214 -4.45 -0.46 -5.26
N ILE A 215 -4.51 0.87 -5.24
CA ILE A 215 -3.34 1.74 -5.05
C ILE A 215 -2.71 1.49 -3.68
N ALA A 216 -3.52 1.44 -2.63
CA ALA A 216 -3.06 1.15 -1.27
C ALA A 216 -2.43 -0.25 -1.16
N ALA A 217 -3.01 -1.26 -1.80
CA ALA A 217 -2.47 -2.61 -1.83
C ALA A 217 -1.07 -2.67 -2.49
N LEU A 218 -0.88 -1.96 -3.60
CA LEU A 218 0.45 -1.82 -4.23
C LEU A 218 1.46 -1.13 -3.31
N ALA A 219 1.04 -0.02 -2.67
CA ALA A 219 1.89 0.73 -1.77
C ALA A 219 2.29 -0.10 -0.53
N LEU A 220 1.35 -0.83 0.09
CA LEU A 220 1.62 -1.73 1.22
C LEU A 220 2.51 -2.91 0.82
N ALA A 221 2.25 -3.55 -0.32
CA ALA A 221 3.07 -4.63 -0.82
C ALA A 221 4.51 -4.18 -1.05
N SER A 222 4.69 -3.00 -1.64
CA SER A 222 6.02 -2.41 -1.86
C SER A 222 6.73 -1.99 -0.57
N ALA A 223 6.01 -1.68 0.50
CA ALA A 223 6.61 -1.39 1.80
C ALA A 223 7.22 -2.66 2.44
N ASN A 224 6.62 -3.82 2.20
CA ASN A 224 7.09 -5.12 2.69
C ASN A 224 8.21 -5.74 1.84
N ALA A 225 8.30 -5.37 0.56
CA ALA A 225 9.39 -5.80 -0.33
C ALA A 225 9.88 -4.60 -1.14
N PRO A 226 10.66 -3.70 -0.50
CA PRO A 226 11.01 -2.39 -1.06
C PRO A 226 11.99 -2.45 -2.23
N ASP A 227 12.69 -3.57 -2.41
CA ASP A 227 13.66 -3.76 -3.50
C ASP A 227 13.03 -4.26 -4.81
N PHE A 228 11.71 -4.53 -4.80
CA PHE A 228 11.00 -5.03 -5.96
C PHE A 228 10.18 -3.93 -6.64
N MET A 229 10.08 -4.01 -7.96
CA MET A 229 9.06 -3.31 -8.72
C MET A 229 7.70 -4.00 -8.51
N TRP A 230 6.64 -3.22 -8.49
CA TRP A 230 5.29 -3.73 -8.31
C TRP A 230 4.36 -3.20 -9.39
N ARG A 231 3.43 -4.03 -9.85
CA ARG A 231 2.40 -3.60 -10.79
C ARG A 231 1.05 -4.26 -10.54
N THR A 232 -0.01 -3.68 -11.05
CA THR A 232 -1.31 -4.34 -11.13
C THR A 232 -1.32 -5.42 -12.22
N MET A 233 -2.11 -6.45 -11.99
CA MET A 233 -2.38 -7.52 -12.95
C MET A 233 -3.85 -7.95 -12.85
N CYS A 234 -4.47 -8.30 -13.97
CA CYS A 234 -5.79 -8.92 -13.99
C CYS A 234 -5.80 -10.02 -15.03
N ASP A 235 -6.19 -11.24 -14.65
CA ASP A 235 -6.27 -12.40 -15.54
C ASP A 235 -4.98 -12.60 -16.37
N ASP A 236 -3.81 -12.54 -15.71
CA ASP A 236 -2.47 -12.61 -16.31
C ASP A 236 -2.13 -11.47 -17.30
N VAL A 237 -3.00 -10.48 -17.44
CA VAL A 237 -2.74 -9.28 -18.24
C VAL A 237 -2.14 -8.19 -17.34
N PRO A 238 -0.90 -7.76 -17.66
CA PRO A 238 -0.24 -6.72 -16.88
C PRO A 238 -0.89 -5.34 -17.12
N GLY A 239 -1.18 -4.63 -16.01
CA GLY A 239 -1.78 -3.31 -16.01
C GLY A 239 -0.89 -2.21 -15.43
N SER A 240 -1.48 -1.05 -15.23
CA SER A 240 -0.99 0.09 -14.45
C SER A 240 -1.95 0.34 -13.29
N PRO A 241 -1.48 0.91 -12.19
CA PRO A 241 -0.19 1.56 -11.93
C PRO A 241 1.00 0.62 -11.85
N VAL A 242 2.21 1.23 -11.97
CA VAL A 242 3.49 0.55 -11.74
C VAL A 242 4.28 1.35 -10.71
N LEU A 243 4.84 0.66 -9.72
CA LEU A 243 5.65 1.22 -8.66
C LEU A 243 7.11 0.78 -8.82
N PHE A 244 8.03 1.72 -8.66
CA PHE A 244 9.47 1.50 -8.80
C PHE A 244 10.20 1.84 -7.51
N PRO A 245 11.14 1.01 -7.08
CA PRO A 245 12.05 1.29 -5.97
C PRO A 245 13.14 2.30 -6.38
N GLN A 246 13.82 2.87 -5.38
CA GLN A 246 14.84 3.90 -5.56
C GLN A 246 15.96 3.49 -6.52
N TRP A 247 16.40 2.22 -6.50
CA TRP A 247 17.45 1.76 -7.42
C TRP A 247 17.10 1.91 -8.89
N ALA A 248 15.79 1.92 -9.25
CA ALA A 248 15.33 2.08 -10.63
C ALA A 248 15.29 3.54 -11.11
N PHE A 249 15.43 4.52 -10.21
CA PHE A 249 15.24 5.95 -10.55
C PHE A 249 16.24 6.44 -11.59
N SER A 250 17.51 6.06 -11.49
CA SER A 250 18.55 6.46 -12.46
C SER A 250 18.23 5.99 -13.88
N GLU A 251 17.69 4.79 -14.04
CA GLU A 251 17.27 4.26 -15.33
C GLU A 251 15.96 4.90 -15.83
N LEU A 252 15.03 5.22 -14.93
CA LEU A 252 13.80 5.96 -15.27
C LEU A 252 14.08 7.37 -15.78
N LEU A 253 15.10 8.04 -15.22
CA LEU A 253 15.53 9.37 -15.65
C LEU A 253 16.20 9.37 -17.04
N THR A 254 16.72 8.21 -17.48
CA THR A 254 17.46 8.04 -18.73
C THR A 254 16.76 7.13 -19.74
N LEU A 255 15.43 6.99 -19.63
CA LEU A 255 14.66 6.18 -20.56
C LEU A 255 14.83 6.63 -22.01
N PRO A 256 14.92 5.69 -22.96
CA PRO A 256 14.93 6.02 -24.40
C PRO A 256 13.68 6.78 -24.82
N GLU A 257 13.82 7.58 -25.87
CA GLU A 257 12.76 8.40 -26.43
C GLU A 257 11.47 7.59 -26.68
N GLY A 258 10.33 8.12 -26.28
CA GLY A 258 9.01 7.50 -26.42
C GLY A 258 8.74 6.29 -25.51
N LYS A 259 9.72 5.84 -24.73
CA LYS A 259 9.55 4.72 -23.80
C LYS A 259 9.03 5.18 -22.43
N GLY A 260 8.39 4.27 -21.72
CA GLY A 260 7.98 4.44 -20.33
C GLY A 260 8.61 3.38 -19.43
N GLY A 261 8.29 3.37 -18.14
CA GLY A 261 8.83 2.44 -17.14
C GLY A 261 8.66 0.95 -17.45
N GLY A 262 7.76 0.59 -18.36
CA GLY A 262 7.61 -0.80 -18.84
C GLY A 262 8.86 -1.41 -19.48
N VAL A 263 9.87 -0.60 -19.84
CA VAL A 263 11.20 -1.09 -20.27
C VAL A 263 11.89 -1.80 -19.11
N LEU A 264 11.84 -1.24 -17.91
CA LEU A 264 12.50 -1.81 -16.73
C LEU A 264 11.82 -3.09 -16.27
N THR A 265 10.48 -3.14 -16.31
CA THR A 265 9.74 -4.36 -15.92
C THR A 265 10.01 -5.53 -16.85
N LYS A 266 10.37 -5.26 -18.11
CA LYS A 266 10.82 -6.29 -19.08
C LYS A 266 12.30 -6.65 -18.93
N LYS A 267 13.13 -5.69 -18.52
CA LYS A 267 14.58 -5.87 -18.34
C LYS A 267 14.88 -6.69 -17.08
N TYR A 268 14.08 -6.53 -16.02
CA TYR A 268 14.27 -7.15 -14.71
C TYR A 268 13.01 -7.92 -14.27
N PRO A 269 12.56 -8.94 -15.01
CA PRO A 269 11.32 -9.67 -14.69
C PRO A 269 11.40 -10.38 -13.33
N GLU A 270 12.60 -10.79 -12.90
CA GLU A 270 12.87 -11.43 -11.61
C GLU A 270 12.73 -10.46 -10.41
N ARG A 271 12.73 -9.16 -10.67
CA ARG A 271 12.50 -8.10 -9.68
C ARG A 271 11.11 -7.47 -9.79
N LEU A 272 10.18 -8.14 -10.43
CA LEU A 272 8.81 -7.65 -10.62
C LEU A 272 7.82 -8.55 -9.88
N HIS A 273 7.08 -7.95 -8.95
CA HIS A 273 5.94 -8.56 -8.32
C HIS A 273 4.62 -7.94 -8.81
N THR A 274 3.52 -8.62 -8.53
CA THR A 274 2.20 -8.20 -8.98
C THR A 274 1.18 -8.18 -7.86
N VAL A 275 0.22 -7.27 -7.95
CA VAL A 275 -1.00 -7.25 -7.16
C VAL A 275 -2.17 -7.53 -8.10
N ASN A 276 -2.90 -8.60 -7.84
CA ASN A 276 -4.03 -9.00 -8.67
C ASN A 276 -5.26 -8.16 -8.38
N VAL A 277 -5.86 -7.63 -9.44
CA VAL A 277 -7.12 -6.90 -9.45
C VAL A 277 -8.23 -7.84 -9.90
N ARG A 278 -9.36 -7.83 -9.24
CA ARG A 278 -10.48 -8.75 -9.53
C ARG A 278 -11.34 -8.30 -10.72
N ASP A 279 -11.42 -7.00 -10.93
CA ASP A 279 -12.24 -6.40 -11.98
C ASP A 279 -11.33 -5.78 -13.05
N ARG A 280 -11.30 -6.37 -14.25
CA ARG A 280 -10.49 -5.88 -15.38
C ARG A 280 -10.81 -4.43 -15.80
N PHE A 281 -12.01 -3.97 -15.54
CA PHE A 281 -12.42 -2.61 -15.89
C PHE A 281 -11.77 -1.55 -15.01
N GLU A 282 -11.30 -1.94 -13.82
CA GLU A 282 -10.51 -1.06 -12.95
C GLU A 282 -9.22 -0.59 -13.63
N LEU A 283 -8.63 -1.43 -14.50
CA LEU A 283 -7.40 -1.13 -15.23
C LEU A 283 -7.62 -0.65 -16.66
N LYS A 284 -8.88 -0.35 -17.03
CA LYS A 284 -9.22 0.06 -18.39
C LYS A 284 -8.94 1.54 -18.60
N ASP A 285 -8.12 1.85 -19.63
CA ASP A 285 -7.89 3.21 -20.10
C ASP A 285 -9.09 3.73 -20.91
N VAL A 286 -9.40 5.00 -20.79
CA VAL A 286 -10.30 5.72 -21.72
C VAL A 286 -9.47 6.27 -22.86
N ASP A 287 -9.58 5.68 -24.03
CA ASP A 287 -8.85 6.12 -25.24
C ASP A 287 -9.74 6.80 -26.29
N SER A 288 -11.03 6.46 -26.29
CA SER A 288 -12.03 6.99 -27.23
C SER A 288 -13.30 7.40 -26.50
N PRO A 289 -14.21 8.16 -27.15
CA PRO A 289 -15.54 8.45 -26.60
C PRO A 289 -16.36 7.19 -26.30
N GLU A 290 -16.21 6.13 -27.09
CA GLU A 290 -16.88 4.84 -26.90
C GLU A 290 -16.37 4.15 -25.62
N ASP A 291 -15.06 4.22 -25.33
CA ASP A 291 -14.51 3.70 -24.06
C ASP A 291 -15.12 4.45 -22.87
N LEU A 292 -15.22 5.79 -22.98
CA LEU A 292 -15.84 6.60 -21.92
C LEU A 292 -17.29 6.18 -21.68
N GLN A 293 -18.08 6.08 -22.73
CA GLN A 293 -19.48 5.68 -22.63
C GLN A 293 -19.64 4.30 -22.01
N ALA A 294 -18.83 3.33 -22.42
CA ALA A 294 -18.85 1.98 -21.87
C ALA A 294 -18.51 1.90 -20.38
N LEU A 295 -17.69 2.84 -19.87
CA LEU A 295 -17.36 2.91 -18.45
C LEU A 295 -18.36 3.71 -17.62
N LEU A 296 -19.09 4.66 -18.22
CA LEU A 296 -20.18 5.41 -17.58
C LEU A 296 -21.41 4.54 -17.26
N GLU A 297 -21.60 3.45 -17.98
CA GLU A 297 -22.72 2.50 -17.82
C GLU A 297 -22.48 1.50 -16.68
N ARG A 298 -21.38 1.61 -15.94
CA ARG A 298 -20.99 0.73 -14.83
C ARG A 298 -21.11 1.39 -13.47
#